data_be4d9f1a7893d3264e4f5f646c58b7e4
#
_entry.id   be4d9f1a7893d3264e4f5f646c58b7e4
#
_cell.length_a   1.000
_cell.length_b   1.000
_cell.length_c   1.000
_cell.angle_alpha   90.00
_cell.angle_beta   90.00
_cell.angle_gamma   90.00
#
_symmetry.space_group_name_H-M   'P 1'
#
loop_
_entity.id
_entity.type
_entity.pdbx_description
1 polymer ?
#
loop_
_entity_poly.entity_id
_entity_poly.type
_entity_poly.pdbx_seq_one_letter_code
_entity_poly.pdbx_strand_id
1 'polypeptide(L)'
;VLTQCREHLIDRTFEAIQGIKNVIVHIYNSTSVLQRDVVFHKDKEAIKQIAIEGTRMVKERAKNFDGNIQLEYSPESFTGTEVEFALDICTAVQDIWEPTPENKIIFNLPATVEMNTPNVYADQIEWMHKHFKNRESIILSVHPHNDRGTGIAATELSLLAGADRVEGTLFGNGERTGNIDLLNVAY
;
A
#
# COMPACT_ATOMS: atom_id res chain seq x y z
N VAL A 1 8.07 8.97 1.31
CA VAL A 1 7.17 10.13 1.35
C VAL A 1 5.79 9.71 0.87
N LEU A 2 4.73 9.98 1.65
CA LEU A 2 3.34 9.60 1.36
C LEU A 2 2.60 10.74 0.66
N THR A 3 1.87 10.43 -0.41
CA THR A 3 1.03 11.38 -1.13
C THR A 3 -0.18 10.71 -1.77
N GLN A 4 -1.27 11.44 -1.94
CA GLN A 4 -2.44 10.94 -2.67
C GLN A 4 -2.16 10.90 -4.19
N CYS A 5 -2.91 10.07 -4.92
CA CYS A 5 -2.92 10.03 -6.39
C CYS A 5 -3.57 11.29 -6.99
N ARG A 6 -2.96 12.46 -6.75
CA ARG A 6 -3.39 13.78 -7.25
C ARG A 6 -2.19 14.55 -7.79
N GLU A 7 -2.33 15.09 -8.98
CA GLU A 7 -1.22 15.72 -9.71
C GLU A 7 -0.47 16.77 -8.88
N HIS A 8 -1.18 17.77 -8.35
CA HIS A 8 -0.56 18.85 -7.57
C HIS A 8 0.15 18.36 -6.29
N LEU A 9 -0.30 17.25 -5.69
CA LEU A 9 0.35 16.67 -4.50
C LEU A 9 1.59 15.87 -4.89
N ILE A 10 1.53 15.15 -6.01
CA ILE A 10 2.69 14.43 -6.56
C ILE A 10 3.76 15.45 -6.99
N ASP A 11 3.38 16.55 -7.66
CA ASP A 11 4.31 17.64 -8.02
C ASP A 11 5.01 18.17 -6.78
N ARG A 12 4.24 18.51 -5.76
CA ARG A 12 4.79 19.03 -4.50
C ARG A 12 5.71 18.02 -3.80
N THR A 13 5.38 16.73 -3.91
CA THR A 13 6.24 15.66 -3.38
C THR A 13 7.59 15.66 -4.10
N PHE A 14 7.60 15.69 -5.43
CA PHE A 14 8.84 15.71 -6.21
C PHE A 14 9.66 16.99 -5.99
N GLU A 15 9.03 18.12 -5.74
CA GLU A 15 9.74 19.34 -5.31
C GLU A 15 10.43 19.13 -3.96
N ALA A 16 9.72 18.52 -2.99
CA ALA A 16 10.22 18.36 -1.63
C ALA A 16 11.36 17.35 -1.50
N ILE A 17 11.46 16.37 -2.38
CA ILE A 17 12.50 15.32 -2.36
C ILE A 17 13.73 15.65 -3.18
N GLN A 18 13.82 16.84 -3.78
CA GLN A 18 14.98 17.25 -4.56
C GLN A 18 16.29 17.13 -3.77
N GLY A 19 17.30 16.52 -4.39
CA GLY A 19 18.61 16.31 -3.79
C GLY A 19 18.72 15.07 -2.89
N ILE A 20 17.64 14.32 -2.70
CA ILE A 20 17.65 13.03 -1.97
C ILE A 20 17.99 11.90 -2.95
N LYS A 21 18.94 11.04 -2.61
CA LYS A 21 19.43 10.01 -3.54
C LYS A 21 18.57 8.74 -3.60
N ASN A 22 17.91 8.37 -2.51
CA ASN A 22 17.07 7.17 -2.45
C ASN A 22 15.76 7.52 -1.79
N VAL A 23 14.65 7.36 -2.50
CA VAL A 23 13.32 7.75 -2.04
C VAL A 23 12.31 6.65 -2.34
N ILE A 24 11.50 6.33 -1.36
CA ILE A 24 10.23 5.63 -1.57
C ILE A 24 9.15 6.70 -1.75
N VAL A 25 8.55 6.76 -2.93
CA VAL A 25 7.35 7.56 -3.21
C VAL A 25 6.14 6.66 -3.01
N HIS A 26 5.40 6.90 -1.94
CA HIS A 26 4.24 6.12 -1.56
C HIS A 26 2.97 6.85 -1.99
N ILE A 27 2.29 6.31 -2.99
CA ILE A 27 0.99 6.82 -3.45
C ILE A 27 -0.14 5.91 -3.00
N TYR A 28 -1.32 6.48 -2.80
CA TYR A 28 -2.50 5.74 -2.39
C TYR A 28 -3.79 6.38 -2.89
N ASN A 29 -4.82 5.57 -2.98
CA ASN A 29 -6.21 5.99 -3.08
C ASN A 29 -7.11 4.96 -2.41
N SER A 30 -8.25 5.42 -1.90
CA SER A 30 -9.20 4.53 -1.22
C SER A 30 -9.93 3.64 -2.22
N THR A 31 -10.07 2.36 -1.86
CA THR A 31 -10.62 1.32 -2.74
C THR A 31 -11.82 0.57 -2.16
N SER A 32 -12.14 0.76 -0.86
CA SER A 32 -13.22 0.03 -0.20
C SER A 32 -14.59 0.28 -0.81
N VAL A 33 -15.48 -0.70 -0.66
CA VAL A 33 -16.90 -0.60 -1.08
C VAL A 33 -17.54 0.67 -0.53
N LEU A 34 -17.41 0.90 0.78
CA LEU A 34 -18.01 2.06 1.44
C LEU A 34 -17.54 3.38 0.84
N GLN A 35 -16.23 3.53 0.60
CA GLN A 35 -15.68 4.78 0.08
C GLN A 35 -16.04 4.98 -1.39
N ARG A 36 -16.10 3.91 -2.18
CA ARG A 36 -16.56 3.98 -3.57
C ARG A 36 -18.00 4.49 -3.65
N ASP A 37 -18.88 3.93 -2.81
CA ASP A 37 -20.31 4.20 -2.87
C ASP A 37 -20.68 5.57 -2.25
N VAL A 38 -20.11 5.88 -1.07
CA VAL A 38 -20.55 7.01 -0.24
C VAL A 38 -19.70 8.26 -0.44
N VAL A 39 -18.38 8.09 -0.66
CA VAL A 39 -17.46 9.24 -0.73
C VAL A 39 -17.19 9.65 -2.17
N PHE A 40 -16.84 8.69 -3.02
CA PHE A 40 -16.44 9.00 -4.39
C PHE A 40 -17.60 8.93 -5.39
N HIS A 41 -18.65 8.16 -5.09
CA HIS A 41 -19.74 7.86 -6.03
C HIS A 41 -19.17 7.33 -7.36
N LYS A 42 -18.22 6.40 -7.29
CA LYS A 42 -17.47 5.84 -8.42
C LYS A 42 -17.49 4.31 -8.39
N ASP A 43 -17.56 3.74 -9.57
CA ASP A 43 -17.39 2.30 -9.75
C ASP A 43 -15.92 1.86 -9.63
N LYS A 44 -15.69 0.54 -9.69
CA LYS A 44 -14.35 -0.05 -9.59
C LYS A 44 -13.40 0.46 -10.65
N GLU A 45 -13.87 0.60 -11.89
CA GLU A 45 -13.03 1.04 -13.00
C GLU A 45 -12.57 2.49 -12.82
N ALA A 46 -13.47 3.38 -12.42
CA ALA A 46 -13.12 4.78 -12.14
C ALA A 46 -12.15 4.92 -10.95
N ILE A 47 -12.26 4.06 -9.94
CA ILE A 47 -11.30 4.03 -8.80
C ILE A 47 -9.94 3.48 -9.25
N LYS A 48 -9.92 2.41 -10.05
CA LYS A 48 -8.69 1.85 -10.62
C LYS A 48 -7.97 2.88 -11.50
N GLN A 49 -8.71 3.68 -12.25
CA GLN A 49 -8.14 4.73 -13.09
C GLN A 49 -7.38 5.79 -12.28
N ILE A 50 -7.80 6.10 -11.05
CA ILE A 50 -7.06 7.01 -10.15
C ILE A 50 -5.66 6.47 -9.84
N ALA A 51 -5.55 5.17 -9.53
CA ALA A 51 -4.25 4.53 -9.28
C ALA A 51 -3.36 4.51 -10.53
N ILE A 52 -3.95 4.19 -11.69
CA ILE A 52 -3.28 4.20 -12.99
C ILE A 52 -2.68 5.58 -13.30
N GLU A 53 -3.49 6.62 -13.19
CA GLU A 53 -3.04 8.00 -13.44
C GLU A 53 -1.97 8.43 -12.45
N GLY A 54 -2.16 8.16 -11.14
CA GLY A 54 -1.17 8.43 -10.11
C GLY A 54 0.17 7.77 -10.41
N THR A 55 0.15 6.49 -10.78
CA THR A 55 1.37 5.74 -11.14
C THR A 55 2.06 6.32 -12.37
N ARG A 56 1.31 6.68 -13.42
CA ARG A 56 1.88 7.33 -14.61
C ARG A 56 2.54 8.65 -14.28
N MET A 57 1.92 9.47 -13.44
CA MET A 57 2.47 10.76 -13.01
C MET A 57 3.79 10.57 -12.25
N VAL A 58 3.87 9.60 -11.32
CA VAL A 58 5.11 9.30 -10.60
C VAL A 58 6.18 8.78 -11.56
N LYS A 59 5.83 7.84 -12.45
CA LYS A 59 6.77 7.28 -13.44
C LYS A 59 7.35 8.35 -14.36
N GLU A 60 6.53 9.30 -14.80
CA GLU A 60 7.01 10.40 -15.65
C GLU A 60 7.98 11.33 -14.93
N ARG A 61 7.67 11.69 -13.68
CA ARG A 61 8.53 12.56 -12.87
C ARG A 61 9.82 11.86 -12.45
N ALA A 62 9.76 10.55 -12.20
CA ALA A 62 10.92 9.74 -11.86
C ALA A 62 11.99 9.73 -12.96
N LYS A 63 11.62 9.87 -14.26
CA LYS A 63 12.58 9.95 -15.37
C LYS A 63 13.56 11.11 -15.26
N ASN A 64 13.14 12.20 -14.65
CA ASN A 64 13.94 13.42 -14.52
C ASN A 64 14.48 13.64 -13.10
N PHE A 65 14.32 12.65 -12.23
CA PHE A 65 14.79 12.72 -10.85
C PHE A 65 16.25 12.26 -10.76
N ASP A 66 17.09 13.07 -10.09
CA ASP A 66 18.50 12.73 -9.86
C ASP A 66 18.64 11.86 -8.61
N GLY A 67 18.27 10.59 -8.74
CA GLY A 67 18.29 9.61 -7.66
C GLY A 67 17.49 8.36 -7.98
N ASN A 68 17.36 7.48 -7.00
CA ASN A 68 16.59 6.25 -7.11
C ASN A 68 15.18 6.46 -6.53
N ILE A 69 14.17 6.21 -7.33
CA ILE A 69 12.76 6.17 -6.89
C ILE A 69 12.31 4.72 -6.81
N GLN A 70 11.85 4.32 -5.65
CA GLN A 70 11.07 3.10 -5.47
C GLN A 70 9.60 3.48 -5.30
N LEU A 71 8.72 2.89 -6.10
CA LEU A 71 7.28 3.11 -5.95
C LEU A 71 6.72 2.23 -4.84
N GLU A 72 5.93 2.83 -3.99
CA GLU A 72 5.03 2.16 -3.08
C GLU A 72 3.59 2.55 -3.41
N TYR A 73 2.68 1.57 -3.50
CA TYR A 73 1.26 1.79 -3.71
C TYR A 73 0.43 1.10 -2.63
N SER A 74 -0.55 1.81 -2.08
CA SER A 74 -1.57 1.25 -1.18
C SER A 74 -2.97 1.38 -1.75
N PRO A 75 -3.69 0.26 -1.95
CA PRO A 75 -5.15 0.28 -2.04
C PRO A 75 -5.72 0.54 -0.63
N GLU A 76 -5.87 1.81 -0.28
CA GLU A 76 -6.30 2.22 1.06
C GLU A 76 -7.63 1.58 1.45
N SER A 77 -7.78 1.23 2.73
CA SER A 77 -8.89 0.43 3.25
C SER A 77 -8.98 -0.96 2.60
N PHE A 78 -7.83 -1.62 2.43
CA PHE A 78 -7.75 -2.96 1.82
C PHE A 78 -8.69 -3.96 2.48
N THR A 79 -8.81 -3.97 3.81
CA THR A 79 -9.71 -4.88 4.55
C THR A 79 -11.21 -4.67 4.27
N GLY A 80 -11.58 -3.52 3.70
CA GLY A 80 -12.93 -3.21 3.25
C GLY A 80 -13.10 -3.28 1.72
N THR A 81 -12.09 -3.80 1.02
CA THR A 81 -12.04 -3.95 -0.43
C THR A 81 -12.16 -5.43 -0.80
N GLU A 82 -12.85 -5.74 -1.88
CA GLU A 82 -12.87 -7.12 -2.41
C GLU A 82 -11.44 -7.49 -2.83
N VAL A 83 -10.96 -8.65 -2.37
CA VAL A 83 -9.55 -9.05 -2.56
C VAL A 83 -9.17 -9.17 -4.03
N GLU A 84 -10.11 -9.62 -4.88
CA GLU A 84 -9.91 -9.71 -6.33
C GLU A 84 -9.79 -8.31 -6.97
N PHE A 85 -10.52 -7.33 -6.46
CA PHE A 85 -10.40 -5.96 -6.93
C PHE A 85 -9.09 -5.30 -6.45
N ALA A 86 -8.66 -5.59 -5.23
CA ALA A 86 -7.35 -5.16 -4.75
C ALA A 86 -6.21 -5.72 -5.61
N LEU A 87 -6.30 -6.99 -6.01
CA LEU A 87 -5.34 -7.60 -6.94
C LEU A 87 -5.37 -6.95 -8.33
N ASP A 88 -6.57 -6.71 -8.88
CA ASP A 88 -6.75 -6.07 -10.20
C ASP A 88 -6.12 -4.68 -10.24
N ILE A 89 -6.35 -3.86 -9.22
CA ILE A 89 -5.78 -2.51 -9.15
C ILE A 89 -4.26 -2.53 -8.95
N CYS A 90 -3.75 -3.42 -8.09
CA CYS A 90 -2.30 -3.61 -7.92
C CYS A 90 -1.63 -4.11 -9.21
N THR A 91 -2.28 -5.02 -9.93
CA THR A 91 -1.79 -5.50 -11.23
C THR A 91 -1.72 -4.36 -12.25
N ALA A 92 -2.73 -3.51 -12.32
CA ALA A 92 -2.71 -2.35 -13.23
C ALA A 92 -1.58 -1.36 -12.89
N VAL A 93 -1.30 -1.15 -11.60
CA VAL A 93 -0.16 -0.35 -11.12
C VAL A 93 1.16 -1.02 -11.51
N GLN A 94 1.29 -2.33 -11.30
CA GLN A 94 2.47 -3.13 -11.64
C GLN A 94 2.77 -3.07 -13.15
N ASP A 95 1.76 -3.22 -14.00
CA ASP A 95 1.90 -3.18 -15.46
C ASP A 95 2.40 -1.82 -15.97
N ILE A 96 2.08 -0.73 -15.26
CA ILE A 96 2.56 0.61 -15.60
C ILE A 96 3.98 0.85 -15.06
N TRP A 97 4.23 0.48 -13.80
CA TRP A 97 5.53 0.72 -13.16
C TRP A 97 6.63 -0.15 -13.75
N GLU A 98 6.30 -1.39 -14.14
CA GLU A 98 7.22 -2.39 -14.73
C GLU A 98 8.37 -2.74 -13.78
N PRO A 99 8.08 -3.19 -12.54
CA PRO A 99 9.13 -3.54 -11.58
C PRO A 99 9.92 -4.75 -12.02
N THR A 100 11.17 -4.82 -11.54
CA THR A 100 12.06 -5.98 -11.73
C THR A 100 12.52 -6.52 -10.38
N PRO A 101 13.11 -7.72 -10.31
CA PRO A 101 13.69 -8.24 -9.06
C PRO A 101 14.74 -7.33 -8.43
N GLU A 102 15.44 -6.51 -9.25
CA GLU A 102 16.46 -5.54 -8.81
C GLU A 102 15.85 -4.19 -8.39
N ASN A 103 14.68 -3.85 -8.95
CA ASN A 103 13.93 -2.61 -8.63
C ASN A 103 12.47 -2.93 -8.35
N LYS A 104 12.23 -3.50 -7.18
CA LYS A 104 10.91 -3.97 -6.77
C LYS A 104 9.94 -2.82 -6.50
N ILE A 105 8.67 -3.08 -6.78
CA ILE A 105 7.57 -2.25 -6.26
C ILE A 105 7.18 -2.72 -4.85
N ILE A 106 6.72 -1.80 -4.00
CA ILE A 106 6.10 -2.13 -2.73
C ILE A 106 4.59 -2.04 -2.90
N PHE A 107 3.88 -3.14 -2.64
CA PHE A 107 2.44 -3.13 -2.43
C PHE A 107 2.16 -3.22 -0.93
N ASN A 108 1.65 -2.14 -0.37
CA ASN A 108 1.31 -2.05 1.03
C ASN A 108 -0.20 -2.21 1.21
N LEU A 109 -0.62 -3.28 1.88
CA LEU A 109 -2.01 -3.68 2.03
C LEU A 109 -2.51 -3.31 3.45
N PRO A 110 -3.08 -2.09 3.64
CA PRO A 110 -3.36 -1.63 4.99
C PRO A 110 -4.66 -2.20 5.55
N ALA A 111 -4.61 -2.73 6.78
CA ALA A 111 -5.80 -2.85 7.60
C ALA A 111 -6.10 -1.45 8.20
N THR A 112 -6.55 -0.53 7.36
CA THR A 112 -6.89 0.85 7.74
C THR A 112 -7.89 0.87 8.89
N VAL A 113 -8.79 -0.11 8.91
CA VAL A 113 -9.62 -0.47 10.06
C VAL A 113 -9.52 -1.99 10.24
N GLU A 114 -9.35 -2.43 11.48
CA GLU A 114 -9.40 -3.86 11.84
C GLU A 114 -10.83 -4.40 11.72
N MET A 115 -11.30 -4.66 10.50
CA MET A 115 -12.67 -5.12 10.22
C MET A 115 -12.90 -6.58 10.60
N ASN A 116 -11.84 -7.39 10.58
CA ASN A 116 -11.89 -8.83 10.79
C ASN A 116 -10.91 -9.28 11.88
N THR A 117 -10.95 -10.58 12.20
CA THR A 117 -9.97 -11.20 13.09
C THR A 117 -8.60 -11.32 12.41
N PRO A 118 -7.48 -11.39 13.17
CA PRO A 118 -6.12 -11.44 12.61
C PRO A 118 -5.89 -12.52 11.55
N ASN A 119 -6.46 -13.71 11.76
CA ASN A 119 -6.35 -14.82 10.82
C ASN A 119 -7.02 -14.52 9.47
N VAL A 120 -8.18 -13.83 9.46
CA VAL A 120 -8.85 -13.47 8.21
C VAL A 120 -8.03 -12.45 7.42
N TYR A 121 -7.41 -11.49 8.09
CA TYR A 121 -6.49 -10.57 7.42
C TYR A 121 -5.27 -11.31 6.85
N ALA A 122 -4.68 -12.22 7.63
CA ALA A 122 -3.57 -13.05 7.16
C ALA A 122 -3.96 -13.94 5.96
N ASP A 123 -5.18 -14.51 5.94
CA ASP A 123 -5.71 -15.27 4.80
C ASP A 123 -5.81 -14.40 3.54
N GLN A 124 -6.23 -13.13 3.68
CA GLN A 124 -6.23 -12.17 2.57
C GLN A 124 -4.80 -11.89 2.06
N ILE A 125 -3.83 -11.71 2.97
CA ILE A 125 -2.42 -11.51 2.60
C ILE A 125 -1.85 -12.74 1.89
N GLU A 126 -2.12 -13.95 2.40
CA GLU A 126 -1.70 -15.20 1.76
C GLU A 126 -2.30 -15.34 0.34
N TRP A 127 -3.58 -14.99 0.22
CA TRP A 127 -4.25 -15.01 -1.06
C TRP A 127 -3.58 -14.04 -2.05
N MET A 128 -3.31 -12.80 -1.65
CA MET A 128 -2.61 -11.82 -2.49
C MET A 128 -1.20 -12.32 -2.84
N HIS A 129 -0.45 -12.83 -1.86
CA HIS A 129 0.88 -13.41 -2.06
C HIS A 129 0.89 -14.48 -3.17
N LYS A 130 -0.12 -15.35 -3.17
CA LYS A 130 -0.22 -16.46 -4.14
C LYS A 130 -0.72 -16.04 -5.53
N HIS A 131 -1.40 -14.90 -5.65
CA HIS A 131 -2.02 -14.47 -6.90
C HIS A 131 -1.26 -13.34 -7.62
N PHE A 132 -0.33 -12.67 -6.96
CA PHE A 132 0.54 -11.71 -7.63
C PHE A 132 1.39 -12.36 -8.72
N LYS A 133 1.37 -11.77 -9.92
CA LYS A 133 2.29 -12.13 -10.99
C LYS A 133 3.67 -11.56 -10.70
N ASN A 134 4.74 -12.27 -11.12
CA ASN A 134 6.12 -11.81 -10.91
C ASN A 134 6.38 -11.42 -9.45
N ARG A 135 5.99 -12.28 -8.52
CA ARG A 135 6.04 -12.03 -7.08
C ARG A 135 7.44 -11.62 -6.60
N GLU A 136 8.48 -12.09 -7.27
CA GLU A 136 9.89 -11.76 -7.01
C GLU A 136 10.22 -10.28 -7.25
N SER A 137 9.40 -9.57 -8.04
CA SER A 137 9.53 -8.12 -8.30
C SER A 137 8.70 -7.26 -7.35
N ILE A 138 8.12 -7.87 -6.31
CA ILE A 138 7.23 -7.20 -5.34
C ILE A 138 7.80 -7.35 -3.93
N ILE A 139 7.71 -6.29 -3.14
CA ILE A 139 7.77 -6.30 -1.69
C ILE A 139 6.33 -6.20 -1.19
N LEU A 140 5.83 -7.29 -0.60
CA LEU A 140 4.50 -7.30 0.00
C LEU A 140 4.58 -6.76 1.42
N SER A 141 3.97 -5.59 1.62
CA SER A 141 3.98 -4.87 2.88
C SER A 141 2.61 -4.89 3.56
N VAL A 142 2.59 -4.95 4.87
CA VAL A 142 1.37 -4.87 5.67
C VAL A 142 1.42 -3.68 6.63
N HIS A 143 0.26 -3.06 6.84
CA HIS A 143 0.11 -1.88 7.69
C HIS A 143 -1.16 -1.96 8.52
N PRO A 144 -1.21 -2.78 9.56
CA PRO A 144 -2.37 -2.86 10.42
C PRO A 144 -2.47 -1.66 11.38
N HIS A 145 -3.69 -1.15 11.56
CA HIS A 145 -4.07 -0.35 12.71
C HIS A 145 -4.48 -1.25 13.88
N ASN A 146 -4.85 -0.67 15.01
CA ASN A 146 -5.07 -1.41 16.25
C ASN A 146 -6.47 -1.16 16.85
N ASP A 147 -7.49 -1.07 15.98
CA ASP A 147 -8.87 -0.72 16.39
C ASP A 147 -9.48 -1.74 17.37
N ARG A 148 -9.08 -3.00 17.26
CA ARG A 148 -9.54 -4.10 18.12
C ARG A 148 -8.49 -4.54 19.13
N GLY A 149 -7.31 -3.91 19.14
CA GLY A 149 -6.19 -4.33 19.99
C GLY A 149 -5.50 -5.61 19.51
N THR A 150 -5.68 -6.03 18.26
CA THR A 150 -5.15 -7.28 17.71
C THR A 150 -4.15 -7.06 16.57
N GLY A 151 -3.70 -5.82 16.35
CA GLY A 151 -2.82 -5.45 15.25
C GLY A 151 -1.48 -6.18 15.23
N ILE A 152 -0.87 -6.49 16.40
CA ILE A 152 0.36 -7.28 16.50
C ILE A 152 0.11 -8.70 15.99
N ALA A 153 -0.92 -9.38 16.50
CA ALA A 153 -1.26 -10.73 16.04
C ALA A 153 -1.58 -10.77 14.53
N ALA A 154 -2.27 -9.75 14.01
CA ALA A 154 -2.54 -9.62 12.58
C ALA A 154 -1.23 -9.49 11.78
N THR A 155 -0.25 -8.75 12.29
CA THR A 155 1.06 -8.56 11.68
C THR A 155 1.87 -9.87 11.68
N GLU A 156 1.97 -10.54 12.83
CA GLU A 156 2.72 -11.81 12.95
C GLU A 156 2.16 -12.88 12.01
N LEU A 157 0.83 -13.05 11.98
CA LEU A 157 0.18 -14.00 11.08
C LEU A 157 0.37 -13.61 9.60
N SER A 158 0.38 -12.31 9.27
CA SER A 158 0.63 -11.84 7.90
C SER A 158 2.06 -12.11 7.43
N LEU A 159 3.05 -12.02 8.33
CA LEU A 159 4.44 -12.41 8.03
C LEU A 159 4.53 -13.92 7.73
N LEU A 160 3.84 -14.75 8.52
CA LEU A 160 3.74 -16.20 8.24
C LEU A 160 2.99 -16.48 6.93
N ALA A 161 2.06 -15.61 6.52
CA ALA A 161 1.29 -15.69 5.28
C ALA A 161 2.06 -15.19 4.03
N GLY A 162 3.30 -14.70 4.20
CA GLY A 162 4.18 -14.34 3.09
C GLY A 162 4.38 -12.85 2.86
N ALA A 163 4.02 -11.99 3.83
CA ALA A 163 4.44 -10.59 3.80
C ALA A 163 5.96 -10.47 4.01
N ASP A 164 6.57 -9.53 3.28
CA ASP A 164 8.02 -9.27 3.33
C ASP A 164 8.37 -8.09 4.26
N ARG A 165 7.40 -7.20 4.50
CA ARG A 165 7.63 -5.90 5.14
C ARG A 165 6.46 -5.53 6.02
N VAL A 166 6.74 -4.79 7.08
CA VAL A 166 5.75 -4.28 8.02
C VAL A 166 5.91 -2.76 8.13
N GLU A 167 4.79 -2.06 8.15
CA GLU A 167 4.71 -0.65 8.54
C GLU A 167 3.97 -0.51 9.86
N GLY A 168 4.47 0.37 10.69
CA GLY A 168 3.90 0.70 11.99
C GLY A 168 4.59 1.91 12.57
N THR A 169 4.39 2.16 13.85
CA THR A 169 5.03 3.25 14.56
C THR A 169 5.81 2.74 15.76
N LEU A 170 6.81 3.51 16.16
CA LEU A 170 7.50 3.25 17.41
C LEU A 170 6.50 3.45 18.55
N PHE A 171 6.31 2.42 19.39
CA PHE A 171 5.34 2.36 20.49
C PHE A 171 3.86 2.39 20.09
N GLY A 172 3.51 2.17 18.84
CA GLY A 172 2.12 2.04 18.39
C GLY A 172 1.31 3.34 18.34
N ASN A 173 1.92 4.50 18.55
CA ASN A 173 1.21 5.78 18.47
C ASN A 173 0.80 6.07 17.02
N GLY A 174 -0.43 6.49 16.81
CA GLY A 174 -0.94 6.77 15.46
C GLY A 174 -2.37 7.27 15.47
N GLU A 175 -3.00 7.26 14.31
CA GLU A 175 -4.38 7.69 14.16
C GLU A 175 -5.34 6.82 14.97
N ARG A 176 -6.39 7.44 15.50
CA ARG A 176 -7.49 6.80 16.26
C ARG A 176 -6.96 5.97 17.44
N THR A 177 -7.04 4.65 17.33
CA THR A 177 -6.58 3.69 18.32
C THR A 177 -5.09 3.37 18.23
N GLY A 178 -4.41 3.89 17.21
CA GLY A 178 -2.99 3.68 16.94
C GLY A 178 -2.69 2.70 15.83
N ASN A 179 -1.41 2.57 15.56
CA ASN A 179 -0.82 1.58 14.65
C ASN A 179 -0.28 0.39 15.44
N ILE A 180 0.28 -0.57 14.77
CA ILE A 180 1.06 -1.60 15.45
C ILE A 180 2.30 -1.01 16.08
N ASP A 181 2.66 -1.54 17.23
CA ASP A 181 3.90 -1.22 17.93
C ASP A 181 5.06 -2.04 17.34
N LEU A 182 5.95 -1.37 16.60
CA LEU A 182 7.08 -2.02 15.95
C LEU A 182 8.07 -2.66 16.94
N LEU A 183 8.17 -2.16 18.18
CA LEU A 183 9.01 -2.80 19.18
C LEU A 183 8.47 -4.17 19.54
N ASN A 184 7.17 -4.28 19.80
CA ASN A 184 6.55 -5.56 20.14
C ASN A 184 6.59 -6.56 18.96
N VAL A 185 6.52 -6.10 17.71
CA VAL A 185 6.67 -6.99 16.54
C VAL A 185 8.12 -7.44 16.34
N ALA A 186 9.11 -6.62 16.74
CA ALA A 186 10.54 -6.93 16.56
C ALA A 186 11.09 -7.90 17.62
N TYR A 187 10.44 -8.02 18.79
CA TYR A 187 10.83 -8.94 19.87
C TYR A 187 10.11 -10.28 19.79
#